data_e1d5b73585d3a066da73155db5a6d85c
#
_entry.id   e1d5b73585d3a066da73155db5a6d85c
#
_cell.length_a   1.000
_cell.length_b   1.000
_cell.length_c   1.000
_cell.angle_alpha   90.00
_cell.angle_beta   90.00
_cell.angle_gamma   90.00
#
_symmetry.space_group_name_H-M   'P 1'
#
loop_
_entity.id
_entity.type
_entity.pdbx_description
1 polymer ?
#
loop_
_entity_poly.entity_id
_entity_poly.type
_entity_poly.pdbx_seq_one_letter_code
_entity_poly.pdbx_strand_id
1 'polypeptide(L)'
;MVRSGLGFAAAALLAACVALPEPSPPSPGGFELSGRVAIRHANEAASGQIFWRHSDDADELLITSPLGQGIARINRERDEYRLVTGDNKVYRALDPESLTEQALGWRLPLAGLPDWVRGRASPERPAETRGEAGRNLELRQDGWHVAYEEFREGRPFRLRISREDLEIRLIVDRWTD
;
A
#
# COMPACT_ATOMS: atom_id res chain seq x y z
N MET A 1 -65.79 -4.27 -45.08
CA MET A 1 -64.56 -3.47 -45.24
C MET A 1 -64.05 -3.17 -43.86
N VAL A 2 -63.09 -3.95 -43.38
CA VAL A 2 -62.48 -3.82 -42.04
C VAL A 2 -61.03 -3.41 -42.26
N ARG A 3 -60.66 -2.20 -41.77
CA ARG A 3 -59.24 -1.69 -41.80
C ARG A 3 -58.63 -1.94 -40.46
N SER A 4 -57.76 -2.94 -40.42
CA SER A 4 -56.86 -3.21 -39.24
C SER A 4 -55.77 -2.18 -39.22
N GLY A 5 -55.68 -1.38 -38.11
CA GLY A 5 -54.57 -0.50 -37.78
C GLY A 5 -53.56 -1.26 -36.95
N LEU A 6 -52.34 -1.39 -37.48
CA LEU A 6 -51.22 -2.01 -36.83
C LEU A 6 -50.48 -0.92 -36.00
N GLY A 7 -50.63 -0.96 -34.68
CA GLY A 7 -49.92 -0.05 -33.77
C GLY A 7 -48.49 -0.55 -33.55
N PHE A 8 -47.51 0.26 -33.93
CA PHE A 8 -46.10 0.03 -33.72
C PHE A 8 -45.73 0.57 -32.34
N ALA A 9 -45.50 -0.29 -31.36
CA ALA A 9 -45.01 0.08 -30.06
C ALA A 9 -43.47 0.19 -30.12
N ALA A 10 -42.94 1.40 -30.09
CA ALA A 10 -41.53 1.68 -30.01
C ALA A 10 -41.06 1.49 -28.56
N ALA A 11 -40.34 0.41 -28.27
CA ALA A 11 -39.67 0.20 -26.99
C ALA A 11 -38.39 1.05 -26.94
N ALA A 12 -38.39 2.11 -26.14
CA ALA A 12 -37.24 2.92 -25.85
C ALA A 12 -36.35 2.17 -24.83
N LEU A 13 -35.23 1.63 -25.28
CA LEU A 13 -34.17 1.06 -24.45
C LEU A 13 -33.40 2.22 -23.76
N LEU A 14 -33.72 2.47 -22.51
CA LEU A 14 -32.92 3.34 -21.64
C LEU A 14 -31.61 2.63 -21.30
N ALA A 15 -30.54 2.95 -22.02
CA ALA A 15 -29.18 2.57 -21.64
C ALA A 15 -28.80 3.38 -20.39
N ALA A 16 -28.96 2.79 -19.19
CA ALA A 16 -28.41 3.34 -17.96
C ALA A 16 -26.88 3.16 -18.00
N CYS A 17 -26.16 4.23 -18.33
CA CYS A 17 -24.72 4.29 -18.10
C CYS A 17 -24.51 4.26 -16.57
N VAL A 18 -24.11 3.11 -16.05
CA VAL A 18 -23.57 3.02 -14.68
C VAL A 18 -22.23 3.72 -14.73
N ALA A 19 -22.20 4.96 -14.24
CA ALA A 19 -20.96 5.66 -14.02
C ALA A 19 -20.18 4.88 -12.92
N LEU A 20 -19.01 4.38 -13.27
CA LEU A 20 -18.07 3.85 -12.27
C LEU A 20 -17.74 4.99 -11.32
N PRO A 21 -17.75 4.78 -9.99
CA PRO A 21 -17.36 5.81 -9.06
C PRO A 21 -15.91 6.23 -9.37
N GLU A 22 -15.71 7.52 -9.61
CA GLU A 22 -14.37 8.07 -9.75
C GLU A 22 -13.61 7.83 -8.44
N PRO A 23 -12.31 7.46 -8.50
CA PRO A 23 -11.50 7.32 -7.31
C PRO A 23 -11.51 8.66 -6.58
N SER A 24 -11.98 8.65 -5.34
CA SER A 24 -11.96 9.85 -4.50
C SER A 24 -10.50 10.27 -4.27
N PRO A 25 -10.19 11.57 -4.32
CA PRO A 25 -8.85 12.05 -4.00
C PRO A 25 -8.47 11.63 -2.58
N PRO A 26 -7.18 11.38 -2.31
CA PRO A 26 -6.71 11.07 -0.97
C PRO A 26 -7.16 12.14 0.04
N SER A 27 -7.46 11.71 1.26
CA SER A 27 -7.78 12.64 2.36
C SER A 27 -6.58 13.57 2.63
N PRO A 28 -6.80 14.79 3.16
CA PRO A 28 -5.70 15.67 3.57
C PRO A 28 -4.68 14.90 4.43
N GLY A 29 -3.39 15.00 4.10
CA GLY A 29 -2.32 14.24 4.75
C GLY A 29 -2.16 12.79 4.26
N GLY A 30 -3.08 12.28 3.45
CA GLY A 30 -3.00 10.96 2.84
C GLY A 30 -2.10 10.90 1.62
N PHE A 31 -1.91 9.70 1.08
CA PHE A 31 -1.25 9.46 -0.21
C PHE A 31 -1.72 8.15 -0.83
N GLU A 32 -1.51 8.03 -2.11
CA GLU A 32 -1.49 6.74 -2.80
C GLU A 32 -0.11 6.52 -3.40
N LEU A 33 0.40 5.31 -3.29
CA LEU A 33 1.58 4.89 -4.02
C LEU A 33 1.35 3.56 -4.72
N SER A 34 2.00 3.40 -5.86
CA SER A 34 2.15 2.10 -6.50
C SER A 34 3.61 1.87 -6.84
N GLY A 35 4.03 0.60 -6.81
CA GLY A 35 5.42 0.28 -7.02
C GLY A 35 5.72 -1.20 -6.93
N ARG A 36 6.98 -1.49 -6.66
CA ARG A 36 7.50 -2.86 -6.55
C ARG A 36 8.17 -3.05 -5.21
N VAL A 37 7.88 -4.18 -4.60
CA VAL A 37 8.47 -4.58 -3.33
C VAL A 37 9.23 -5.90 -3.49
N ALA A 38 10.38 -5.98 -2.86
CA ALA A 38 11.10 -7.24 -2.67
C ALA A 38 11.43 -7.38 -1.18
N ILE A 39 11.14 -8.55 -0.64
CA ILE A 39 11.37 -8.88 0.77
C ILE A 39 12.32 -10.06 0.81
N ARG A 40 13.32 -9.98 1.67
CA ARG A 40 14.23 -11.09 1.98
C ARG A 40 14.25 -11.26 3.48
N HIS A 41 14.04 -12.48 3.95
CA HIS A 41 14.12 -12.87 5.33
C HIS A 41 14.81 -14.23 5.44
N ALA A 42 15.93 -14.31 6.12
CA ALA A 42 16.77 -15.51 6.17
C ALA A 42 17.08 -16.04 4.75
N ASN A 43 16.62 -17.24 4.44
CA ASN A 43 16.80 -17.90 3.14
C ASN A 43 15.59 -17.74 2.20
N GLU A 44 14.56 -17.02 2.62
CA GLU A 44 13.35 -16.79 1.84
C GLU A 44 13.40 -15.44 1.14
N ALA A 45 12.88 -15.39 -0.08
CA ALA A 45 12.74 -14.16 -0.83
C ALA A 45 11.40 -14.15 -1.56
N ALA A 46 10.73 -13.01 -1.50
CA ALA A 46 9.49 -12.75 -2.23
C ALA A 46 9.57 -11.40 -2.93
N SER A 47 8.89 -11.28 -4.05
CA SER A 47 8.77 -10.00 -4.74
C SER A 47 7.40 -9.86 -5.37
N GLY A 48 6.95 -8.62 -5.55
CA GLY A 48 5.65 -8.35 -6.12
C GLY A 48 5.43 -6.88 -6.40
N GLN A 49 4.21 -6.57 -6.78
CA GLN A 49 3.72 -5.20 -6.91
C GLN A 49 3.04 -4.80 -5.61
N ILE A 50 3.16 -3.53 -5.27
CA ILE A 50 2.50 -2.92 -4.13
C ILE A 50 1.60 -1.79 -4.62
N PHE A 51 0.40 -1.75 -4.08
CA PHE A 51 -0.51 -0.60 -4.13
C PHE A 51 -0.88 -0.25 -2.70
N TRP A 52 -0.72 1.01 -2.33
CA TRP A 52 -1.01 1.47 -0.98
C TRP A 52 -1.72 2.81 -1.01
N ARG A 53 -2.90 2.85 -0.40
CA ARG A 53 -3.65 4.05 -0.06
C ARG A 53 -3.56 4.26 1.43
N HIS A 54 -3.10 5.42 1.84
CA HIS A 54 -2.93 5.84 3.22
C HIS A 54 -3.76 7.08 3.51
N SER A 55 -4.36 7.12 4.69
CA SER A 55 -4.94 8.31 5.32
C SER A 55 -4.69 8.28 6.82
N ASP A 56 -4.99 9.35 7.51
CA ASP A 56 -4.82 9.42 8.97
C ASP A 56 -5.60 8.29 9.68
N ASP A 57 -6.80 7.96 9.20
CA ASP A 57 -7.69 6.98 9.83
C ASP A 57 -7.65 5.58 9.21
N ALA A 58 -7.11 5.41 8.00
CA ALA A 58 -7.20 4.16 7.29
C ALA A 58 -5.97 3.88 6.40
N ASP A 59 -5.67 2.61 6.23
CA ASP A 59 -4.73 2.10 5.26
C ASP A 59 -5.36 0.97 4.44
N GLU A 60 -5.09 0.95 3.15
CA GLU A 60 -5.32 -0.18 2.28
C GLU A 60 -4.02 -0.49 1.52
N LEU A 61 -3.37 -1.58 1.87
CA LEU A 61 -2.15 -2.04 1.25
C LEU A 61 -2.40 -3.39 0.59
N LEU A 62 -2.22 -3.44 -0.72
CA LEU A 62 -2.35 -4.64 -1.53
C LEU A 62 -0.98 -5.04 -2.07
N ILE A 63 -0.60 -6.30 -1.86
CA ILE A 63 0.59 -6.90 -2.46
C ILE A 63 0.13 -8.01 -3.40
N THR A 64 0.62 -7.96 -4.64
CA THR A 64 0.36 -8.99 -5.65
C THR A 64 1.67 -9.58 -6.15
N SER A 65 1.61 -10.80 -6.67
CA SER A 65 2.73 -11.39 -7.40
C SER A 65 3.01 -10.60 -8.69
N PRO A 66 4.17 -10.80 -9.34
CA PRO A 66 4.44 -10.18 -10.64
C PRO A 66 3.38 -10.52 -11.72
N LEU A 67 2.65 -11.62 -11.57
CA LEU A 67 1.57 -12.05 -12.45
C LEU A 67 0.18 -11.51 -12.03
N GLY A 68 0.13 -10.63 -11.00
CA GLY A 68 -1.10 -10.00 -10.54
C GLY A 68 -1.96 -10.82 -9.56
N GLN A 69 -1.48 -11.99 -9.10
CA GLN A 69 -2.18 -12.77 -8.09
C GLN A 69 -2.04 -12.11 -6.72
N GLY A 70 -3.12 -11.97 -5.96
CA GLY A 70 -3.09 -11.42 -4.60
C GLY A 70 -2.25 -12.28 -3.67
N ILE A 71 -1.24 -11.68 -3.03
CA ILE A 71 -0.41 -12.32 -2.01
C ILE A 71 -0.94 -11.97 -0.62
N ALA A 72 -1.16 -10.67 -0.38
CA ALA A 72 -1.68 -10.17 0.88
C ALA A 72 -2.43 -8.85 0.67
N ARG A 73 -3.48 -8.66 1.46
CA ARG A 73 -4.17 -7.39 1.61
C ARG A 73 -4.20 -7.03 3.08
N ILE A 74 -3.69 -5.85 3.40
CA ILE A 74 -3.67 -5.31 4.76
C ILE A 74 -4.55 -4.08 4.77
N ASN A 75 -5.53 -4.06 5.66
CA ASN A 75 -6.38 -2.92 5.92
C ASN A 75 -6.17 -2.48 7.37
N ARG A 76 -6.09 -1.18 7.60
CA ARG A 76 -6.22 -0.55 8.92
C ARG A 76 -7.48 0.31 8.92
N GLU A 77 -8.26 0.18 9.96
CA GLU A 77 -9.37 1.08 10.27
C GLU A 77 -9.18 1.54 11.71
N ARG A 78 -8.84 2.82 11.90
CA ARG A 78 -8.42 3.37 13.19
C ARG A 78 -7.23 2.59 13.76
N ASP A 79 -7.45 1.81 14.82
CA ASP A 79 -6.41 1.06 15.54
C ASP A 79 -6.44 -0.44 15.24
N GLU A 80 -7.38 -0.93 14.44
CA GLU A 80 -7.48 -2.34 14.09
C GLU A 80 -6.86 -2.63 12.72
N TYR A 81 -5.97 -3.60 12.69
CA TYR A 81 -5.37 -4.11 11.46
C TYR A 81 -5.97 -5.46 11.09
N ARG A 82 -6.28 -5.61 9.82
CA ARG A 82 -6.78 -6.85 9.23
C ARG A 82 -5.91 -7.23 8.04
N LEU A 83 -5.37 -8.45 8.06
CA LEU A 83 -4.60 -9.02 6.96
C LEU A 83 -5.36 -10.20 6.36
N VAL A 84 -5.44 -10.25 5.04
CA VAL A 84 -5.97 -11.38 4.27
C VAL A 84 -4.88 -11.88 3.35
N THR A 85 -4.50 -13.16 3.49
CA THR A 85 -3.51 -13.82 2.62
C THR A 85 -4.14 -14.29 1.30
N GLY A 86 -3.31 -14.62 0.32
CA GLY A 86 -3.76 -15.11 -0.99
C GLY A 86 -4.59 -16.40 -0.94
N ASP A 87 -4.44 -17.21 0.12
CA ASP A 87 -5.27 -18.39 0.42
C ASP A 87 -6.53 -18.08 1.25
N ASN A 88 -6.89 -16.79 1.34
CA ASN A 88 -8.06 -16.25 2.04
C ASN A 88 -8.09 -16.45 3.56
N LYS A 89 -6.97 -16.72 4.19
CA LYS A 89 -6.88 -16.70 5.65
C LYS A 89 -6.93 -15.26 6.15
N VAL A 90 -7.64 -15.05 7.25
CA VAL A 90 -7.88 -13.72 7.84
C VAL A 90 -7.24 -13.65 9.21
N TYR A 91 -6.40 -12.64 9.41
CA TYR A 91 -5.76 -12.30 10.67
C TYR A 91 -6.21 -10.92 11.12
N ARG A 92 -6.29 -10.70 12.43
CA ARG A 92 -6.62 -9.40 13.03
C ARG A 92 -5.77 -9.16 14.26
N ALA A 93 -5.30 -7.93 14.43
CA ALA A 93 -4.57 -7.51 15.62
C ALA A 93 -4.65 -5.97 15.78
N LEU A 94 -4.42 -5.50 16.99
CA LEU A 94 -4.20 -4.08 17.27
C LEU A 94 -2.75 -3.66 17.02
N ASP A 95 -1.82 -4.61 17.14
CA ASP A 95 -0.41 -4.41 16.82
C ASP A 95 -0.09 -4.93 15.41
N PRO A 96 0.32 -4.06 14.48
CA PRO A 96 0.57 -4.43 13.09
C PRO A 96 1.78 -5.35 12.91
N GLU A 97 2.82 -5.26 13.75
CA GLU A 97 3.96 -6.17 13.67
C GLU A 97 3.58 -7.59 14.08
N SER A 98 2.80 -7.74 15.15
CA SER A 98 2.26 -9.05 15.57
C SER A 98 1.33 -9.66 14.52
N LEU A 99 0.53 -8.84 13.83
CA LEU A 99 -0.32 -9.29 12.73
C LEU A 99 0.48 -9.94 11.61
N THR A 100 1.53 -9.26 11.17
CA THR A 100 2.37 -9.75 10.08
C THR A 100 3.22 -10.95 10.49
N GLU A 101 3.67 -11.00 11.74
CA GLU A 101 4.35 -12.17 12.30
C GLU A 101 3.47 -13.41 12.26
N GLN A 102 2.20 -13.30 12.69
CA GLN A 102 1.25 -14.41 12.67
C GLN A 102 0.91 -14.89 11.25
N ALA A 103 0.80 -13.95 10.30
CA ALA A 103 0.34 -14.24 8.95
C ALA A 103 1.48 -14.65 7.99
N LEU A 104 2.66 -14.08 8.17
CA LEU A 104 3.78 -14.17 7.23
C LEU A 104 5.04 -14.80 7.84
N GLY A 105 5.11 -14.92 9.17
CA GLY A 105 6.27 -15.44 9.89
C GLY A 105 7.34 -14.40 10.23
N TRP A 106 7.18 -13.13 9.87
CA TRP A 106 8.08 -12.03 10.22
C TRP A 106 7.33 -10.73 10.48
N ARG A 107 7.97 -9.83 11.23
CA ARG A 107 7.39 -8.54 11.62
C ARG A 107 7.67 -7.47 10.58
N LEU A 108 6.63 -6.91 9.97
CA LEU A 108 6.75 -5.75 9.07
C LEU A 108 6.51 -4.45 9.85
N PRO A 109 7.26 -3.37 9.57
CA PRO A 109 7.19 -2.11 10.32
C PRO A 109 6.02 -1.23 9.87
N LEU A 110 4.81 -1.77 9.79
CA LEU A 110 3.65 -1.08 9.23
C LEU A 110 3.36 0.27 9.93
N ALA A 111 3.65 0.39 11.23
CA ALA A 111 3.45 1.63 11.97
C ALA A 111 4.42 2.77 11.59
N GLY A 112 5.61 2.45 11.12
CA GLY A 112 6.62 3.43 10.69
C GLY A 112 6.56 3.78 9.20
N LEU A 113 6.11 2.82 8.41
CA LEU A 113 6.12 2.91 6.94
C LEU A 113 5.48 4.17 6.37
N PRO A 114 4.31 4.69 6.86
CA PRO A 114 3.67 5.87 6.28
C PRO A 114 4.56 7.11 6.25
N ASP A 115 5.40 7.28 7.25
CA ASP A 115 6.35 8.38 7.32
C ASP A 115 7.66 8.07 6.59
N TRP A 116 8.16 6.85 6.75
CA TRP A 116 9.43 6.47 6.14
C TRP A 116 9.38 6.48 4.61
N VAL A 117 8.27 6.06 3.99
CA VAL A 117 8.14 6.14 2.53
C VAL A 117 8.12 7.58 2.02
N ARG A 118 7.78 8.55 2.87
CA ARG A 118 7.82 10.00 2.58
C ARG A 118 9.19 10.64 2.86
N GLY A 119 10.17 9.87 3.35
CA GLY A 119 11.51 10.37 3.64
C GLY A 119 11.65 11.07 4.99
N ARG A 120 10.79 10.78 5.96
CA ARG A 120 10.81 11.39 7.28
C ARG A 120 10.65 10.35 8.39
N ALA A 121 11.09 10.70 9.59
CA ALA A 121 10.83 9.91 10.79
C ALA A 121 9.35 10.02 11.20
N SER A 122 8.81 8.95 11.79
CA SER A 122 7.51 9.03 12.44
C SER A 122 7.59 9.97 13.65
N PRO A 123 6.65 10.90 13.82
CA PRO A 123 6.63 11.80 14.95
C PRO A 123 6.50 11.02 16.27
N GLU A 124 6.82 11.69 17.39
CA GLU A 124 6.64 11.18 18.75
C GLU A 124 7.52 9.97 19.13
N ARG A 125 8.36 9.46 18.24
CA ARG A 125 9.29 8.37 18.51
C ARG A 125 10.72 8.80 18.23
N PRO A 126 11.68 8.45 19.12
CA PRO A 126 13.09 8.79 18.90
C PRO A 126 13.61 8.28 17.56
N ALA A 127 14.33 9.14 16.85
CA ALA A 127 14.92 8.79 15.56
C ALA A 127 16.29 9.44 15.39
N GLU A 128 17.18 8.76 14.70
CA GLU A 128 18.47 9.30 14.25
C GLU A 128 18.41 9.44 12.74
N THR A 129 18.70 10.64 12.24
CA THR A 129 18.76 10.93 10.80
C THR A 129 20.18 11.38 10.45
N ARG A 130 20.75 10.84 9.36
CA ARG A 130 22.05 11.21 8.81
C ARG A 130 21.93 11.51 7.33
N GLY A 131 22.71 12.47 6.85
CA GLY A 131 22.66 12.90 5.46
C GLY A 131 21.54 13.92 5.19
N GLU A 132 21.25 14.15 3.94
CA GLU A 132 20.28 15.15 3.47
C GLU A 132 19.28 14.50 2.52
N ALA A 133 18.04 14.98 2.55
CA ALA A 133 17.01 14.58 1.59
C ALA A 133 17.49 14.83 0.14
N GLY A 134 17.35 13.84 -0.71
CA GLY A 134 17.88 13.87 -2.07
C GLY A 134 19.34 13.45 -2.23
N ARG A 135 20.04 13.23 -1.10
CA ARG A 135 21.44 12.82 -1.12
C ARG A 135 21.80 11.99 0.11
N ASN A 136 21.87 10.65 -0.03
CA ASN A 136 22.35 9.72 1.01
C ASN A 136 21.66 9.89 2.38
N LEU A 137 20.33 10.04 2.38
CA LEU A 137 19.56 10.12 3.61
C LEU A 137 19.46 8.71 4.23
N GLU A 138 19.76 8.63 5.51
CA GLU A 138 19.57 7.44 6.35
C GLU A 138 18.74 7.79 7.57
N LEU A 139 17.84 6.92 7.95
CA LEU A 139 16.99 7.03 9.13
C LEU A 139 17.11 5.76 9.96
N ARG A 140 17.28 5.93 11.28
CA ARG A 140 17.17 4.84 12.26
C ARG A 140 16.04 5.14 13.22
N GLN A 141 15.06 4.25 13.32
CA GLN A 141 13.93 4.40 14.21
C GLN A 141 13.38 3.01 14.58
N ASP A 142 13.04 2.79 15.85
CA ASP A 142 12.46 1.54 16.36
C ASP A 142 13.27 0.27 16.02
N GLY A 143 14.59 0.41 15.99
CA GLY A 143 15.49 -0.68 15.58
C GLY A 143 15.57 -0.92 14.07
N TRP A 144 14.79 -0.21 13.26
CA TRP A 144 14.86 -0.26 11.81
C TRP A 144 15.90 0.73 11.27
N HIS A 145 16.52 0.34 10.18
CA HIS A 145 17.38 1.18 9.36
C HIS A 145 16.72 1.38 7.99
N VAL A 146 16.48 2.63 7.62
CA VAL A 146 15.94 3.03 6.33
C VAL A 146 17.00 3.80 5.57
N ALA A 147 17.46 3.24 4.45
CA ALA A 147 18.39 3.88 3.54
C ALA A 147 17.64 4.35 2.28
N TYR A 148 17.72 5.65 1.99
CA TYR A 148 17.10 6.25 0.81
C TYR A 148 18.13 6.28 -0.32
N GLU A 149 18.01 5.34 -1.23
CA GLU A 149 18.99 5.14 -2.31
C GLU A 149 18.77 6.10 -3.49
N GLU A 150 17.52 6.54 -3.71
CA GLU A 150 17.19 7.45 -4.82
C GLU A 150 15.96 8.30 -4.48
N PHE A 151 16.02 9.59 -4.88
CA PHE A 151 14.89 10.52 -4.83
C PHE A 151 14.54 10.97 -6.26
N ARG A 152 13.26 11.20 -6.51
CA ARG A 152 12.75 11.81 -7.74
C ARG A 152 11.71 12.86 -7.37
N GLU A 153 11.81 14.03 -7.95
CA GLU A 153 10.87 15.14 -7.69
C GLU A 153 10.69 15.45 -6.18
N GLY A 154 11.79 15.32 -5.41
CA GLY A 154 11.80 15.57 -3.98
C GLY A 154 11.23 14.44 -3.11
N ARG A 155 10.83 13.30 -3.70
CA ARG A 155 10.26 12.14 -2.99
C ARG A 155 11.16 10.92 -3.08
N PRO A 156 11.16 10.06 -2.04
CA PRO A 156 11.82 8.78 -2.13
C PRO A 156 11.29 7.95 -3.31
N PHE A 157 12.19 7.51 -4.18
CA PHE A 157 11.88 6.63 -5.31
C PHE A 157 12.35 5.20 -5.02
N ARG A 158 13.55 5.05 -4.41
CA ARG A 158 14.08 3.76 -4.01
C ARG A 158 14.58 3.82 -2.58
N LEU A 159 14.09 2.89 -1.77
CA LEU A 159 14.49 2.77 -0.38
C LEU A 159 14.68 1.32 0.02
N ARG A 160 15.57 1.13 0.99
CA ARG A 160 15.85 -0.14 1.65
C ARG A 160 15.56 0.01 3.11
N ILE A 161 14.75 -0.90 3.67
CA ILE A 161 14.36 -0.93 5.07
C ILE A 161 14.84 -2.26 5.62
N SER A 162 15.61 -2.25 6.69
CA SER A 162 16.20 -3.46 7.24
C SER A 162 16.20 -3.48 8.77
N ARG A 163 16.04 -4.67 9.32
CA ARG A 163 16.21 -4.99 10.73
C ARG A 163 16.61 -6.46 10.86
N GLU A 164 17.73 -6.73 11.52
CA GLU A 164 18.27 -8.09 11.66
C GLU A 164 18.48 -8.77 10.30
N ASP A 165 17.85 -9.90 10.06
CA ASP A 165 17.90 -10.68 8.83
C ASP A 165 16.76 -10.38 7.84
N LEU A 166 15.91 -9.38 8.15
CA LEU A 166 14.84 -8.90 7.28
C LEU A 166 15.27 -7.67 6.50
N GLU A 167 15.18 -7.75 5.18
CA GLU A 167 15.40 -6.64 4.25
C GLU A 167 14.18 -6.46 3.34
N ILE A 168 13.70 -5.24 3.26
CA ILE A 168 12.61 -4.82 2.36
C ILE A 168 13.17 -3.79 1.41
N ARG A 169 13.06 -4.01 0.12
CA ARG A 169 13.37 -3.03 -0.93
C ARG A 169 12.08 -2.56 -1.57
N LEU A 170 11.88 -1.26 -1.59
CA LEU A 170 10.73 -0.63 -2.21
C LEU A 170 11.20 0.30 -3.33
N ILE A 171 10.56 0.17 -4.49
CA ILE A 171 10.68 1.10 -5.61
C ILE A 171 9.30 1.65 -5.86
N VAL A 172 9.13 2.95 -5.68
CA VAL A 172 7.85 3.64 -5.86
C VAL A 172 7.78 4.16 -7.29
N ASP A 173 6.94 3.54 -8.11
CA ASP A 173 6.81 3.90 -9.52
C ASP A 173 5.87 5.11 -9.72
N ARG A 174 4.90 5.31 -8.81
CA ARG A 174 3.94 6.43 -8.86
C ARG A 174 3.52 6.88 -7.47
N TRP A 175 3.38 8.19 -7.32
CA TRP A 175 2.74 8.88 -6.20
C TRP A 175 1.48 9.62 -6.67
N THR A 176 0.44 9.65 -5.81
CA THR A 176 -0.75 10.51 -5.93
C THR A 176 -1.08 11.04 -4.53
N ASP A 177 -1.28 12.35 -4.43
CA ASP A 177 -1.69 13.07 -3.20
C ASP A 177 -3.10 13.57 -3.35
#